data_89700356d5510752ff4b6f1bde4d6098
#
_entry.id   89700356d5510752ff4b6f1bde4d6098
#
_cell.length_a   1.000
_cell.length_b   1.000
_cell.length_c   1.000
_cell.angle_alpha   90.00
_cell.angle_beta   90.00
_cell.angle_gamma   90.00
#
_symmetry.space_group_name_H-M   'P 1'
#
loop_
_entity.id
_entity.type
_entity.pdbx_description
1 polymer ?
#
loop_
_entity_poly.entity_id
_entity_poly.type
_entity_poly.pdbx_seq_one_letter_code
_entity_poly.pdbx_strand_id
1 'polypeptide(L)'
;EILQQCDEAMYYAKKNGKGHWVYYHEIEKLCQQERILREKAPSALKHHEIHFLLRPIMYLQATDVYAAEIYPTWTPEAGTDSIDKDVFLPILERYGYIKQLDEQLFKQVCMWKQQWHNSSFEHLLICVTLSTKFLLHFSTLTFIKDCLQRYQITPGEIMIAICEKEFNKENRELQKLIASLSSLGLIITINEFGSASSLEVLRNIPSQMLIFHKDMLPCNSSDIKRKHILKNMVRLGIDLHQLIIAQGIESVHQVETLTDYGIPCGSGPLYGAPMVEPAFRTKYEKHLFCIQQTYPSTFSFYHSLWDSRKTYTALYSDTALPYEKGIIENTGSIAFPGGEIGKNLLIIPKDAMAGESYTISLWINPEKSLPWTSALYIAYQDGFMSVIPDNGYGEFIFRIKDDREANEWHDIICRQAFPGRWSHICAVYHAFTGVSKLYFNGIMVGSREKVPTLKLIEKILLGGDDYQASYEGLISELRFYHYPMTAEQIKELFTTYQKQPHFQGTQGKK
;
A
#
# COMPACT_ATOMS: atom_id res chain seq x y z
N GLU A 1 18.73 50.07 4.19
CA GLU A 1 18.09 49.30 5.27
C GLU A 1 16.56 49.34 5.14
N ILE A 2 15.90 50.56 5.16
CA ILE A 2 14.43 50.70 5.05
C ILE A 2 13.91 50.11 3.74
N LEU A 3 14.54 50.39 2.60
CA LEU A 3 14.12 49.82 1.31
C LEU A 3 14.19 48.28 1.29
N GLN A 4 15.20 47.71 1.90
CA GLN A 4 15.32 46.26 2.02
C GLN A 4 14.21 45.67 2.91
N GLN A 5 13.91 46.30 4.04
CA GLN A 5 12.81 45.93 4.92
C GLN A 5 11.45 45.99 4.21
N CYS A 6 11.23 47.05 3.39
CA CYS A 6 10.02 47.15 2.58
C CYS A 6 9.93 46.04 1.53
N ASP A 7 11.04 45.71 0.87
CA ASP A 7 11.08 44.63 -0.14
C ASP A 7 10.82 43.26 0.50
N GLU A 8 11.40 43.00 1.67
CA GLU A 8 11.18 41.76 2.42
C GLU A 8 9.71 41.62 2.86
N ALA A 9 9.11 42.72 3.39
CA ALA A 9 7.70 42.73 3.79
C ALA A 9 6.74 42.54 2.61
N MET A 10 7.04 43.22 1.49
CA MET A 10 6.26 43.07 0.26
C MET A 10 6.34 41.67 -0.30
N TYR A 11 7.52 41.07 -0.31
CA TYR A 11 7.71 39.69 -0.76
C TYR A 11 6.93 38.70 0.11
N TYR A 12 7.01 38.84 1.43
CA TYR A 12 6.29 38.00 2.38
C TYR A 12 4.77 38.10 2.18
N ALA A 13 4.25 39.32 2.00
CA ALA A 13 2.84 39.54 1.70
C ALA A 13 2.40 38.89 0.37
N LYS A 14 3.24 38.95 -0.67
CA LYS A 14 2.97 38.28 -1.96
C LYS A 14 2.95 36.75 -1.86
N LYS A 15 3.82 36.17 -1.02
CA LYS A 15 3.94 34.71 -0.82
C LYS A 15 2.74 34.14 -0.04
N ASN A 16 2.23 34.87 0.94
CA ASN A 16 1.15 34.43 1.83
C ASN A 16 -0.27 34.87 1.39
N GLY A 17 -0.44 35.24 0.14
CA GLY A 17 -1.73 35.63 -0.43
C GLY A 17 -1.75 37.12 -0.83
N LYS A 18 -2.04 37.40 -2.10
CA LYS A 18 -2.10 38.77 -2.60
C LYS A 18 -3.28 39.52 -1.97
N GLY A 19 -3.09 40.81 -1.67
CA GLY A 19 -4.17 41.71 -1.22
C GLY A 19 -4.16 42.04 0.27
N HIS A 20 -3.11 41.70 1.00
CA HIS A 20 -2.86 42.14 2.37
C HIS A 20 -1.48 42.79 2.48
N TRP A 21 -1.27 43.52 3.54
CA TRP A 21 -0.02 44.17 3.89
C TRP A 21 0.52 43.55 5.16
N VAL A 22 1.83 43.54 5.30
CA VAL A 22 2.57 42.97 6.43
C VAL A 22 3.57 44.03 6.91
N TYR A 23 3.63 44.23 8.21
CA TYR A 23 4.65 45.09 8.80
C TYR A 23 5.96 44.28 8.98
N TYR A 24 7.10 44.92 8.66
CA TYR A 24 8.40 44.28 8.79
C TYR A 24 8.68 43.73 10.19
N HIS A 25 8.29 44.46 11.24
CA HIS A 25 8.48 44.04 12.63
C HIS A 25 7.77 42.71 12.96
N GLU A 26 6.70 42.35 12.25
CA GLU A 26 5.97 41.10 12.42
C GLU A 26 6.76 39.91 11.84
N ILE A 27 7.60 40.16 10.85
CA ILE A 27 8.38 39.16 10.13
C ILE A 27 9.89 39.29 10.33
N GLU A 28 10.34 40.22 11.14
CA GLU A 28 11.77 40.54 11.34
C GLU A 28 12.59 39.30 11.74
N LYS A 29 12.07 38.51 12.68
CA LYS A 29 12.73 37.27 13.12
C LYS A 29 12.85 36.25 11.98
N LEU A 30 11.81 36.10 11.15
CA LEU A 30 11.82 35.22 10.00
C LEU A 30 12.82 35.69 8.94
N CYS A 31 12.88 36.98 8.67
CA CYS A 31 13.84 37.57 7.75
C CYS A 31 15.28 37.43 8.23
N GLN A 32 15.51 37.58 9.53
CA GLN A 32 16.82 37.35 10.15
C GLN A 32 17.23 35.87 10.04
N GLN A 33 16.33 34.94 10.32
CA GLN A 33 16.59 33.51 10.15
C GLN A 33 16.90 33.17 8.67
N GLU A 34 16.10 33.68 7.73
CA GLU A 34 16.33 33.48 6.29
C GLU A 34 17.71 33.99 5.87
N ARG A 35 18.13 35.15 6.39
CA ARG A 35 19.46 35.73 6.11
C ARG A 35 20.59 34.83 6.62
N ILE A 36 20.48 34.37 7.85
CA ILE A 36 21.48 33.44 8.45
C ILE A 36 21.57 32.16 7.64
N LEU A 37 20.44 31.56 7.30
CA LEU A 37 20.42 30.32 6.52
C LEU A 37 20.98 30.53 5.11
N ARG A 38 20.67 31.64 4.46
CA ARG A 38 21.24 32.00 3.16
C ARG A 38 22.75 32.11 3.20
N GLU A 39 23.30 32.78 4.21
CA GLU A 39 24.76 32.98 4.37
C GLU A 39 25.47 31.65 4.69
N LYS A 40 24.84 30.77 5.46
CA LYS A 40 25.40 29.46 5.80
C LYS A 40 25.20 28.40 4.69
N ALA A 41 24.26 28.58 3.78
CA ALA A 41 23.91 27.58 2.77
C ALA A 41 25.09 27.04 1.91
N PRO A 42 26.02 27.89 1.38
CA PRO A 42 27.16 27.38 0.62
C PRO A 42 28.09 26.51 1.45
N SER A 43 28.30 26.88 2.71
CA SER A 43 29.11 26.12 3.66
C SER A 43 28.43 24.80 4.01
N ALA A 44 27.14 24.84 4.30
CA ALA A 44 26.35 23.67 4.66
C ALA A 44 26.36 22.58 3.58
N LEU A 45 26.18 22.97 2.33
CA LEU A 45 26.26 22.05 1.19
C LEU A 45 27.68 21.49 1.00
N LYS A 46 28.72 22.28 1.24
CA LYS A 46 30.11 21.84 1.10
C LYS A 46 30.58 20.93 2.23
N HIS A 47 30.12 21.19 3.45
CA HIS A 47 30.57 20.46 4.66
C HIS A 47 29.58 19.39 5.11
N HIS A 48 28.57 19.07 4.29
CA HIS A 48 27.57 18.03 4.57
C HIS A 48 26.80 18.25 5.88
N GLU A 49 26.45 19.51 6.21
CA GLU A 49 25.59 19.84 7.34
C GLU A 49 24.12 19.48 7.06
N ILE A 50 23.78 19.25 5.79
CA ILE A 50 22.47 18.74 5.39
C ILE A 50 22.55 17.22 5.37
N HIS A 51 21.79 16.62 6.27
CA HIS A 51 21.70 15.18 6.44
C HIS A 51 20.49 14.62 5.70
N PHE A 52 20.58 13.38 5.26
CA PHE A 52 19.51 12.69 4.56
C PHE A 52 18.96 11.58 5.44
N LEU A 53 17.68 11.66 5.70
CA LEU A 53 16.91 10.68 6.46
C LEU A 53 15.99 9.91 5.53
N LEU A 54 15.43 8.81 6.01
CA LEU A 54 14.41 8.04 5.32
C LEU A 54 13.10 8.11 6.08
N ARG A 55 12.03 8.45 5.37
CA ARG A 55 10.66 8.39 5.86
C ARG A 55 9.94 7.22 5.19
N PRO A 56 9.28 6.32 5.93
CA PRO A 56 8.59 5.20 5.33
C PRO A 56 7.33 5.66 4.59
N ILE A 57 7.10 5.09 3.43
CA ILE A 57 5.82 5.05 2.75
C ILE A 57 5.27 3.64 2.99
N MET A 58 4.24 3.56 3.81
CA MET A 58 3.67 2.29 4.23
C MET A 58 2.61 1.82 3.26
N TYR A 59 2.50 0.53 3.11
CA TYR A 59 1.32 -0.08 2.55
C TYR A 59 0.22 -0.03 3.60
N LEU A 60 -0.84 0.75 3.38
CA LEU A 60 -1.85 1.07 4.41
C LEU A 60 -2.61 -0.13 4.93
N GLN A 61 -2.63 -1.18 4.15
CA GLN A 61 -3.37 -2.40 4.42
C GLN A 61 -2.51 -3.48 5.08
N ALA A 62 -1.21 -3.23 5.22
CA ALA A 62 -0.26 -4.08 5.91
C ALA A 62 0.66 -3.22 6.79
N THR A 63 1.47 -3.84 7.62
CA THR A 63 2.50 -3.13 8.40
C THR A 63 3.82 -2.99 7.62
N ASP A 64 3.78 -3.25 6.31
CA ASP A 64 4.96 -3.34 5.47
C ASP A 64 5.30 -2.00 4.82
N VAL A 65 6.60 -1.75 4.65
CA VAL A 65 7.11 -0.58 3.94
C VAL A 65 7.05 -0.84 2.44
N TYR A 66 6.29 -0.02 1.74
CA TYR A 66 6.16 -0.02 0.28
C TYR A 66 7.34 0.68 -0.40
N ALA A 67 7.73 1.84 0.13
CA ALA A 67 8.82 2.65 -0.37
C ALA A 67 9.43 3.48 0.76
N ALA A 68 10.61 4.08 0.52
CA ALA A 68 11.21 5.06 1.40
C ALA A 68 11.30 6.42 0.69
N GLU A 69 10.88 7.49 1.36
CA GLU A 69 11.11 8.86 0.88
C GLU A 69 12.39 9.39 1.50
N ILE A 70 13.31 9.91 0.66
CA ILE A 70 14.48 10.63 1.17
C ILE A 70 14.05 11.99 1.71
N TYR A 71 14.44 12.29 2.93
CA TYR A 71 14.03 13.47 3.69
C TYR A 71 15.27 14.27 4.10
N PRO A 72 15.56 15.42 3.47
CA PRO A 72 16.68 16.26 3.87
C PRO A 72 16.34 17.02 5.15
N THR A 73 17.31 17.13 6.06
CA THR A 73 17.27 17.93 7.27
C THR A 73 18.59 18.67 7.45
N TRP A 74 18.58 19.89 7.94
CA TRP A 74 19.79 20.69 8.13
C TRP A 74 20.08 20.88 9.61
N THR A 75 21.27 20.46 10.03
CA THR A 75 21.77 20.66 11.40
C THR A 75 23.00 21.56 11.33
N PRO A 76 22.85 22.90 11.53
CA PRO A 76 23.93 23.87 11.32
C PRO A 76 25.12 23.71 12.24
N GLU A 77 24.92 23.20 13.45
CA GLU A 77 25.97 22.98 14.47
C GLU A 77 25.64 21.74 15.30
N ALA A 78 26.65 20.99 15.68
CA ALA A 78 26.49 19.83 16.55
C ALA A 78 25.82 20.22 17.86
N GLY A 79 24.66 19.62 18.17
CA GLY A 79 23.89 19.89 19.38
C GLY A 79 22.80 20.98 19.24
N THR A 80 22.61 21.55 18.05
CA THR A 80 21.45 22.41 17.73
C THR A 80 20.30 21.58 17.16
N ASP A 81 19.08 22.10 17.31
CA ASP A 81 17.91 21.50 16.69
C ASP A 81 18.03 21.47 15.16
N SER A 82 17.57 20.37 14.57
CA SER A 82 17.55 20.24 13.12
C SER A 82 16.47 21.14 12.51
N ILE A 83 16.81 21.78 11.40
CA ILE A 83 15.91 22.63 10.63
C ILE A 83 15.17 21.76 9.61
N ASP A 84 13.84 21.83 9.63
CA ASP A 84 12.98 21.09 8.71
C ASP A 84 13.14 21.56 7.25
N LYS A 85 12.98 20.65 6.31
CA LYS A 85 13.07 20.93 4.88
C LYS A 85 12.13 22.07 4.42
N ASP A 86 10.94 22.14 5.00
CA ASP A 86 9.95 23.15 4.62
C ASP A 86 10.40 24.59 4.93
N VAL A 87 11.40 24.74 5.83
CA VAL A 87 12.01 26.02 6.16
C VAL A 87 13.16 26.37 5.22
N PHE A 88 14.08 25.46 4.98
CA PHE A 88 15.31 25.79 4.25
C PHE A 88 15.26 25.54 2.73
N LEU A 89 14.46 24.57 2.24
CA LEU A 89 14.38 24.33 0.80
C LEU A 89 13.93 25.56 -0.01
N PRO A 90 12.90 26.32 0.41
CA PRO A 90 12.53 27.54 -0.30
C PRO A 90 13.66 28.60 -0.34
N ILE A 91 14.51 28.63 0.68
CA ILE A 91 15.66 29.53 0.74
C ILE A 91 16.71 29.08 -0.27
N LEU A 92 17.08 27.79 -0.28
CA LEU A 92 18.03 27.25 -1.25
C LEU A 92 17.55 27.44 -2.68
N GLU A 93 16.25 27.27 -2.91
CA GLU A 93 15.64 27.47 -4.22
C GLU A 93 15.72 28.93 -4.67
N ARG A 94 15.36 29.86 -3.77
CA ARG A 94 15.36 31.29 -4.05
C ARG A 94 16.76 31.81 -4.42
N TYR A 95 17.78 31.32 -3.72
CA TYR A 95 19.15 31.80 -3.89
C TYR A 95 20.02 30.92 -4.81
N GLY A 96 19.43 29.94 -5.49
CA GLY A 96 20.07 29.16 -6.54
C GLY A 96 20.93 27.99 -6.06
N TYR A 97 20.83 27.60 -4.79
CA TYR A 97 21.59 26.49 -4.23
C TYR A 97 20.88 25.13 -4.35
N ILE A 98 19.60 25.12 -4.71
CA ILE A 98 18.77 23.91 -4.75
C ILE A 98 19.33 22.83 -5.69
N LYS A 99 19.93 23.22 -6.82
CA LYS A 99 20.54 22.29 -7.76
C LYS A 99 21.62 21.42 -7.10
N GLN A 100 22.49 22.04 -6.30
CA GLN A 100 23.56 21.31 -5.62
C GLN A 100 23.00 20.32 -4.59
N LEU A 101 21.91 20.69 -3.91
CA LEU A 101 21.22 19.78 -3.00
C LEU A 101 20.60 18.60 -3.76
N ASP A 102 19.91 18.86 -4.86
CA ASP A 102 19.26 17.82 -5.67
C ASP A 102 20.29 16.81 -6.24
N GLU A 103 21.45 17.31 -6.64
CA GLU A 103 22.57 16.44 -7.05
C GLU A 103 23.06 15.55 -5.89
N GLN A 104 23.15 16.10 -4.68
CA GLN A 104 23.53 15.33 -3.48
C GLN A 104 22.45 14.33 -3.09
N LEU A 105 21.17 14.73 -3.12
CA LEU A 105 20.02 13.85 -2.87
C LEU A 105 20.03 12.65 -3.82
N PHE A 106 20.13 12.90 -5.12
CA PHE A 106 20.10 11.82 -6.10
C PHE A 106 21.31 10.88 -5.98
N LYS A 107 22.51 11.43 -5.74
CA LYS A 107 23.70 10.62 -5.45
C LYS A 107 23.51 9.74 -4.20
N GLN A 108 22.95 10.32 -3.13
CA GLN A 108 22.72 9.58 -1.90
C GLN A 108 21.74 8.42 -2.09
N VAL A 109 20.66 8.63 -2.85
CA VAL A 109 19.74 7.57 -3.25
C VAL A 109 20.48 6.44 -3.96
N CYS A 110 21.31 6.78 -4.96
CA CYS A 110 22.09 5.78 -5.67
C CYS A 110 23.09 5.03 -4.77
N MET A 111 23.73 5.74 -3.83
CA MET A 111 24.63 5.11 -2.85
C MET A 111 23.90 4.12 -1.94
N TRP A 112 22.74 4.49 -1.41
CA TRP A 112 21.93 3.57 -0.60
C TRP A 112 21.47 2.37 -1.41
N LYS A 113 20.97 2.56 -2.62
CA LYS A 113 20.57 1.45 -3.49
C LYS A 113 21.74 0.49 -3.77
N GLN A 114 22.94 1.00 -4.01
CA GLN A 114 24.12 0.17 -4.17
C GLN A 114 24.47 -0.60 -2.88
N GLN A 115 24.35 0.03 -1.71
CA GLN A 115 24.58 -0.63 -0.41
C GLN A 115 23.54 -1.69 -0.10
N TRP A 116 22.32 -1.52 -0.61
CA TRP A 116 21.23 -2.47 -0.41
C TRP A 116 21.27 -3.66 -1.37
N HIS A 117 22.14 -3.62 -2.36
CA HIS A 117 22.31 -4.75 -3.28
C HIS A 117 22.62 -6.05 -2.53
N ASN A 118 21.98 -7.15 -2.93
CA ASN A 118 22.02 -8.44 -2.24
C ASN A 118 21.51 -8.43 -0.77
N SER A 119 20.68 -7.44 -0.40
CA SER A 119 20.00 -7.41 0.90
C SER A 119 18.49 -7.50 0.71
N SER A 120 17.76 -7.67 1.82
CA SER A 120 16.29 -7.63 1.82
C SER A 120 15.71 -6.31 1.27
N PHE A 121 16.50 -5.23 1.28
CA PHE A 121 16.13 -3.89 0.80
C PHE A 121 16.43 -3.65 -0.69
N GLU A 122 17.01 -4.62 -1.39
CA GLU A 122 17.44 -4.47 -2.78
C GLU A 122 16.34 -3.89 -3.67
N HIS A 123 15.12 -4.38 -3.55
CA HIS A 123 13.98 -3.95 -4.38
C HIS A 123 13.12 -2.86 -3.76
N LEU A 124 13.47 -2.35 -2.57
CA LEU A 124 12.72 -1.27 -1.96
C LEU A 124 12.81 -0.01 -2.81
N LEU A 125 11.66 0.56 -3.17
CA LEU A 125 11.59 1.81 -3.91
C LEU A 125 12.09 2.98 -3.05
N ILE A 126 12.84 3.90 -3.67
CA ILE A 126 13.19 5.17 -3.02
C ILE A 126 12.57 6.33 -3.80
N CYS A 127 11.79 7.14 -3.10
CA CYS A 127 11.18 8.35 -3.60
C CYS A 127 12.09 9.56 -3.33
N VAL A 128 12.45 10.28 -4.36
CA VAL A 128 13.22 11.53 -4.28
C VAL A 128 12.46 12.67 -4.97
N THR A 129 12.19 13.73 -4.21
CA THR A 129 11.60 14.95 -4.76
C THR A 129 12.71 15.83 -5.33
N LEU A 130 12.62 16.16 -6.61
CA LEU A 130 13.58 17.00 -7.32
C LEU A 130 12.93 18.31 -7.77
N SER A 131 13.69 19.42 -7.66
CA SER A 131 13.21 20.72 -8.06
C SER A 131 13.19 20.87 -9.59
N THR A 132 12.28 21.68 -10.10
CA THR A 132 12.23 22.03 -11.54
C THR A 132 13.46 22.76 -12.00
N LYS A 133 14.13 23.54 -11.13
CA LYS A 133 15.38 24.22 -11.47
C LYS A 133 16.52 23.24 -11.76
N PHE A 134 16.58 22.14 -10.99
CA PHE A 134 17.52 21.07 -11.28
C PHE A 134 17.10 20.32 -12.56
N LEU A 135 15.83 19.91 -12.65
CA LEU A 135 15.34 19.15 -13.78
C LEU A 135 15.53 19.87 -15.11
N LEU A 136 15.29 21.17 -15.19
CA LEU A 136 15.47 21.98 -16.42
C LEU A 136 16.92 22.32 -16.74
N HIS A 137 17.87 21.94 -15.90
CA HIS A 137 19.25 22.18 -16.20
C HIS A 137 19.76 21.22 -17.29
N PHE A 138 20.48 21.74 -18.30
CA PHE A 138 20.90 21.00 -19.50
C PHE A 138 21.72 19.72 -19.20
N SER A 139 22.44 19.66 -18.08
CA SER A 139 23.26 18.50 -17.69
C SER A 139 22.52 17.44 -16.89
N THR A 140 21.27 17.67 -16.48
CA THR A 140 20.57 16.79 -15.53
C THR A 140 20.35 15.39 -16.07
N LEU A 141 19.92 15.25 -17.32
CA LEU A 141 19.69 13.95 -17.92
C LEU A 141 20.99 13.12 -17.99
N THR A 142 22.10 13.77 -18.38
CA THR A 142 23.42 13.11 -18.39
C THR A 142 23.87 12.74 -16.99
N PHE A 143 23.74 13.64 -16.03
CA PHE A 143 24.07 13.39 -14.64
C PHE A 143 23.29 12.19 -14.05
N ILE A 144 21.98 12.11 -14.28
CA ILE A 144 21.14 10.99 -13.83
C ILE A 144 21.61 9.68 -14.47
N LYS A 145 21.83 9.67 -15.79
CA LYS A 145 22.35 8.48 -16.51
C LYS A 145 23.70 8.02 -15.96
N ASP A 146 24.62 8.96 -15.75
CA ASP A 146 25.95 8.66 -15.21
C ASP A 146 25.88 8.09 -13.79
N CYS A 147 24.98 8.60 -12.95
CA CYS A 147 24.74 8.05 -11.61
C CYS A 147 24.18 6.63 -11.69
N LEU A 148 23.12 6.40 -12.45
CA LEU A 148 22.52 5.06 -12.62
C LEU A 148 23.55 4.04 -13.10
N GLN A 149 24.35 4.40 -14.08
CA GLN A 149 25.41 3.54 -14.63
C GLN A 149 26.53 3.30 -13.62
N ARG A 150 27.04 4.36 -12.98
CA ARG A 150 28.14 4.28 -12.00
C ARG A 150 27.82 3.41 -10.81
N TYR A 151 26.62 3.53 -10.27
CA TYR A 151 26.18 2.78 -9.08
C TYR A 151 25.45 1.48 -9.45
N GLN A 152 25.31 1.15 -10.74
CA GLN A 152 24.64 -0.05 -11.25
C GLN A 152 23.21 -0.21 -10.76
N ILE A 153 22.44 0.89 -10.80
CA ILE A 153 21.08 0.94 -10.28
C ILE A 153 20.06 0.58 -11.37
N THR A 154 19.10 -0.26 -11.03
CA THR A 154 17.90 -0.51 -11.84
C THR A 154 16.99 0.72 -11.77
N PRO A 155 16.73 1.43 -12.90
CA PRO A 155 15.96 2.67 -12.87
C PRO A 155 14.57 2.54 -12.24
N GLY A 156 13.87 1.41 -12.44
CA GLY A 156 12.56 1.12 -11.89
C GLY A 156 12.48 1.04 -10.35
N GLU A 157 13.61 1.18 -9.67
CA GLU A 157 13.68 1.22 -8.20
C GLU A 157 13.72 2.64 -7.63
N ILE A 158 13.74 3.67 -8.50
CA ILE A 158 13.75 5.07 -8.10
C ILE A 158 12.49 5.78 -8.58
N MET A 159 11.81 6.43 -7.65
CA MET A 159 10.65 7.29 -7.87
C MET A 159 11.11 8.75 -7.89
N ILE A 160 10.95 9.43 -9.01
CA ILE A 160 11.19 10.88 -9.11
C ILE A 160 9.88 11.60 -8.89
N ALA A 161 9.79 12.30 -7.77
CA ALA A 161 8.62 13.10 -7.40
C ALA A 161 8.83 14.56 -7.81
N ILE A 162 7.82 15.13 -8.48
CA ILE A 162 7.80 16.51 -8.95
C ILE A 162 6.52 17.16 -8.43
N CYS A 163 6.65 18.33 -7.79
CA CYS A 163 5.49 19.02 -7.21
C CYS A 163 4.49 19.47 -8.28
N GLU A 164 3.20 19.27 -8.03
CA GLU A 164 2.11 19.66 -8.95
C GLU A 164 2.20 21.12 -9.40
N LYS A 165 2.47 22.03 -8.46
CA LYS A 165 2.57 23.48 -8.72
C LYS A 165 3.64 23.89 -9.73
N GLU A 166 4.63 23.02 -9.98
CA GLU A 166 5.72 23.26 -10.91
C GLU A 166 5.33 23.00 -12.38
N PHE A 167 4.19 22.36 -12.61
CA PHE A 167 3.70 22.05 -13.93
C PHE A 167 2.90 23.22 -14.53
N ASN A 168 3.57 24.11 -15.22
CA ASN A 168 2.91 25.13 -16.03
C ASN A 168 2.61 24.61 -17.44
N LYS A 169 1.46 25.04 -18.02
CA LYS A 169 1.02 24.64 -19.38
C LYS A 169 2.07 24.87 -20.47
N GLU A 170 2.98 25.79 -20.26
CA GLU A 170 3.96 26.27 -21.26
C GLU A 170 5.31 25.58 -21.16
N ASN A 171 5.57 24.74 -20.13
CA ASN A 171 6.88 24.15 -19.93
C ASN A 171 7.08 22.84 -20.72
N ARG A 172 7.14 22.96 -22.05
CA ARG A 172 7.39 21.84 -22.97
C ARG A 172 8.74 21.14 -22.73
N GLU A 173 9.72 21.88 -22.21
CA GLU A 173 11.06 21.29 -21.94
C GLU A 173 11.00 20.33 -20.76
N LEU A 174 10.27 20.69 -19.69
CA LEU A 174 10.04 19.79 -18.55
C LEU A 174 9.30 18.51 -18.98
N GLN A 175 8.26 18.64 -19.81
CA GLN A 175 7.52 17.49 -20.33
C GLN A 175 8.42 16.54 -21.14
N LYS A 176 9.28 17.08 -22.01
CA LYS A 176 10.25 16.28 -22.79
C LYS A 176 11.26 15.57 -21.89
N LEU A 177 11.76 16.27 -20.87
CA LEU A 177 12.70 15.67 -19.91
C LEU A 177 12.04 14.54 -19.14
N ILE A 178 10.82 14.75 -18.62
CA ILE A 178 10.05 13.73 -17.89
C ILE A 178 9.81 12.50 -18.76
N ALA A 179 9.44 12.69 -20.02
CA ALA A 179 9.29 11.58 -20.97
C ALA A 179 10.62 10.83 -21.18
N SER A 180 11.76 11.55 -21.21
CA SER A 180 13.08 10.93 -21.29
C SER A 180 13.44 10.15 -20.03
N LEU A 181 13.12 10.67 -18.82
CA LEU A 181 13.34 9.98 -17.55
C LEU A 181 12.47 8.73 -17.44
N SER A 182 11.20 8.83 -17.84
CA SER A 182 10.29 7.67 -17.92
C SER A 182 10.80 6.61 -18.91
N SER A 183 11.33 7.04 -20.06
CA SER A 183 11.91 6.13 -21.05
C SER A 183 13.19 5.43 -20.57
N LEU A 184 13.88 5.98 -19.57
CA LEU A 184 14.99 5.33 -18.88
C LEU A 184 14.51 4.25 -17.89
N GLY A 185 13.21 4.17 -17.63
CA GLY A 185 12.61 3.24 -16.67
C GLY A 185 12.43 3.81 -15.26
N LEU A 186 12.71 5.10 -15.03
CA LEU A 186 12.45 5.76 -13.74
C LEU A 186 10.95 5.93 -13.54
N ILE A 187 10.49 5.78 -12.29
CA ILE A 187 9.09 5.95 -11.93
C ILE A 187 8.80 7.44 -11.72
N ILE A 188 7.89 8.00 -12.51
CA ILE A 188 7.50 9.40 -12.39
C ILE A 188 6.30 9.53 -11.46
N THR A 189 6.41 10.44 -10.51
CA THR A 189 5.41 10.65 -9.46
C THR A 189 5.06 12.15 -9.39
N ILE A 190 3.77 12.46 -9.39
CA ILE A 190 3.30 13.84 -9.14
C ILE A 190 3.14 13.98 -7.63
N ASN A 191 3.89 14.91 -7.04
CA ASN A 191 3.87 15.20 -5.59
C ASN A 191 2.98 16.39 -5.27
N GLU A 192 2.47 16.44 -4.04
CA GLU A 192 1.56 17.49 -3.54
C GLU A 192 0.29 17.65 -4.39
N PHE A 193 -0.17 16.54 -4.99
CA PHE A 193 -1.35 16.57 -5.85
C PHE A 193 -2.61 17.02 -5.09
N GLY A 194 -3.35 17.92 -5.69
CA GLY A 194 -4.50 18.60 -5.06
C GLY A 194 -4.16 19.92 -4.37
N SER A 195 -2.89 20.34 -4.35
CA SER A 195 -2.48 21.65 -3.80
C SER A 195 -2.65 22.80 -4.80
N ALA A 196 -2.52 22.53 -6.11
CA ALA A 196 -2.58 23.53 -7.18
C ALA A 196 -3.82 23.41 -8.09
N SER A 197 -4.62 22.37 -7.94
CA SER A 197 -5.93 22.18 -8.59
C SER A 197 -5.92 22.07 -10.13
N SER A 198 -4.83 21.57 -10.74
CA SER A 198 -4.76 21.43 -12.20
C SER A 198 -4.84 19.98 -12.66
N LEU A 199 -6.00 19.53 -13.13
CA LEU A 199 -6.17 18.20 -13.73
C LEU A 199 -5.41 18.02 -15.06
N GLU A 200 -4.95 19.11 -15.68
CA GLU A 200 -4.15 19.02 -16.93
C GLU A 200 -2.82 18.33 -16.74
N VAL A 201 -2.28 18.34 -15.53
CA VAL A 201 -1.06 17.62 -15.19
C VAL A 201 -1.22 16.13 -15.46
N LEU A 202 -2.35 15.55 -15.08
CA LEU A 202 -2.64 14.13 -15.29
C LEU A 202 -2.71 13.73 -16.77
N ARG A 203 -3.16 14.66 -17.62
CA ARG A 203 -3.22 14.42 -19.07
C ARG A 203 -1.86 14.51 -19.76
N ASN A 204 -1.01 15.41 -19.29
CA ASN A 204 0.20 15.83 -20.02
C ASN A 204 1.47 15.12 -19.51
N ILE A 205 1.44 14.53 -18.32
CA ILE A 205 2.60 13.91 -17.68
C ILE A 205 2.39 12.38 -17.59
N PRO A 206 3.34 11.59 -18.11
CA PRO A 206 3.29 10.13 -18.01
C PRO A 206 3.68 9.67 -16.59
N SER A 207 2.87 10.03 -15.60
CA SER A 207 3.08 9.64 -14.21
C SER A 207 2.48 8.26 -13.92
N GLN A 208 3.19 7.46 -13.15
CA GLN A 208 2.72 6.17 -12.66
C GLN A 208 2.10 6.28 -11.27
N MET A 209 2.42 7.35 -10.53
CA MET A 209 1.99 7.52 -9.15
C MET A 209 1.57 8.95 -8.84
N LEU A 210 0.67 9.10 -7.86
CA LEU A 210 0.22 10.38 -7.32
C LEU A 210 0.45 10.39 -5.81
N ILE A 211 1.09 11.43 -5.29
CA ILE A 211 1.19 11.67 -3.85
C ILE A 211 0.22 12.80 -3.50
N PHE A 212 -0.84 12.45 -2.78
CA PHE A 212 -1.86 13.40 -2.35
C PHE A 212 -1.35 14.26 -1.20
N HIS A 213 -1.54 15.58 -1.34
CA HIS A 213 -1.19 16.53 -0.30
C HIS A 213 -2.00 16.29 0.97
N LYS A 214 -1.40 16.52 2.15
CA LYS A 214 -2.05 16.34 3.46
C LYS A 214 -3.39 17.07 3.60
N ASP A 215 -3.53 18.25 2.97
CA ASP A 215 -4.75 19.04 3.03
C ASP A 215 -5.94 18.40 2.27
N MET A 216 -5.67 17.40 1.44
CA MET A 216 -6.72 16.57 0.82
C MET A 216 -7.33 15.59 1.81
N LEU A 217 -6.62 15.24 2.87
CA LEU A 217 -7.08 14.26 3.84
C LEU A 217 -8.18 14.87 4.74
N PRO A 218 -9.23 14.09 5.07
CA PRO A 218 -10.26 14.56 5.98
C PRO A 218 -9.70 14.68 7.40
N CYS A 219 -9.84 15.87 8.00
CA CYS A 219 -9.39 16.11 9.37
C CYS A 219 -10.37 15.54 10.41
N ASN A 220 -11.66 15.45 10.09
CA ASN A 220 -12.73 14.96 10.98
C ASN A 220 -13.82 14.24 10.19
N SER A 221 -14.63 13.47 10.91
CA SER A 221 -15.80 12.74 10.35
C SER A 221 -16.86 13.66 9.72
N SER A 222 -16.92 14.93 10.12
CA SER A 222 -17.92 15.90 9.67
C SER A 222 -17.58 16.63 8.35
N ASP A 223 -16.35 16.51 7.82
CA ASP A 223 -15.97 17.17 6.57
C ASP A 223 -16.41 16.36 5.33
N ILE A 224 -17.72 16.36 5.14
CA ILE A 224 -18.38 15.60 4.07
C ILE A 224 -17.90 16.05 2.68
N LYS A 225 -17.72 17.35 2.47
CA LYS A 225 -17.28 17.89 1.16
C LYS A 225 -15.88 17.39 0.80
N ARG A 226 -14.94 17.49 1.74
CA ARG A 226 -13.56 17.00 1.52
C ARG A 226 -13.52 15.51 1.26
N LYS A 227 -14.31 14.72 2.01
CA LYS A 227 -14.47 13.28 1.77
C LYS A 227 -14.95 12.96 0.36
N HIS A 228 -15.96 13.68 -0.13
CA HIS A 228 -16.45 13.48 -1.49
C HIS A 228 -15.43 13.89 -2.56
N ILE A 229 -14.72 15.00 -2.36
CA ILE A 229 -13.65 15.43 -3.27
C ILE A 229 -12.55 14.36 -3.31
N LEU A 230 -12.05 13.93 -2.15
CA LEU A 230 -11.03 12.92 -2.05
C LEU A 230 -11.44 11.62 -2.74
N LYS A 231 -12.65 11.12 -2.46
CA LYS A 231 -13.16 9.88 -3.08
C LYS A 231 -13.20 9.98 -4.62
N ASN A 232 -13.62 11.10 -5.18
CA ASN A 232 -13.67 11.29 -6.63
C ASN A 232 -12.26 11.43 -7.24
N MET A 233 -11.33 12.09 -6.53
CA MET A 233 -9.93 12.20 -6.97
C MET A 233 -9.22 10.84 -6.93
N VAL A 234 -9.48 10.02 -5.91
CA VAL A 234 -8.98 8.63 -5.84
C VAL A 234 -9.51 7.83 -7.02
N ARG A 235 -10.80 7.91 -7.30
CA ARG A 235 -11.40 7.22 -8.45
C ARG A 235 -10.76 7.63 -9.77
N LEU A 236 -10.53 8.93 -9.95
CA LEU A 236 -9.84 9.45 -11.14
C LEU A 236 -8.44 8.85 -11.29
N GLY A 237 -7.65 8.80 -10.20
CA GLY A 237 -6.32 8.19 -10.23
C GLY A 237 -6.36 6.70 -10.58
N ILE A 238 -7.32 5.95 -10.02
CA ILE A 238 -7.53 4.53 -10.33
C ILE A 238 -7.91 4.34 -11.80
N ASP A 239 -8.86 5.14 -12.32
CA ASP A 239 -9.30 5.07 -13.72
C ASP A 239 -8.16 5.40 -14.71
N LEU A 240 -7.19 6.21 -14.26
CA LEU A 240 -5.95 6.51 -15.01
C LEU A 240 -4.81 5.51 -14.76
N HIS A 241 -5.06 4.42 -14.04
CA HIS A 241 -4.08 3.40 -13.68
C HIS A 241 -2.87 3.93 -12.89
N GLN A 242 -3.10 4.94 -12.04
CA GLN A 242 -2.07 5.53 -11.18
C GLN A 242 -2.16 4.99 -9.77
N LEU A 243 -1.02 4.65 -9.18
CA LEU A 243 -0.95 4.29 -7.77
C LEU A 243 -1.02 5.57 -6.91
N ILE A 244 -1.87 5.53 -5.88
CA ILE A 244 -2.09 6.69 -5.02
C ILE A 244 -1.40 6.49 -3.69
N ILE A 245 -0.66 7.52 -3.26
CA ILE A 245 0.01 7.60 -1.97
C ILE A 245 -0.59 8.78 -1.20
N ALA A 246 -1.09 8.56 0.01
CA ALA A 246 -1.58 9.63 0.88
C ALA A 246 -0.45 10.14 1.78
N GLN A 247 -0.26 11.46 1.85
CA GLN A 247 0.78 12.06 2.70
C GLN A 247 0.16 12.77 3.91
N GLY A 248 0.82 12.69 5.07
CA GLY A 248 0.39 13.38 6.27
C GLY A 248 -0.66 12.63 7.10
N ILE A 249 -0.59 11.31 7.12
CA ILE A 249 -1.50 10.47 7.93
C ILE A 249 -1.11 10.59 9.40
N GLU A 250 -2.07 11.00 10.24
CA GLU A 250 -1.88 11.25 11.68
C GLU A 250 -2.65 10.27 12.56
N SER A 251 -3.69 9.59 12.04
CA SER A 251 -4.56 8.73 12.84
C SER A 251 -4.98 7.46 12.12
N VAL A 252 -5.30 6.42 12.91
CA VAL A 252 -5.84 5.15 12.43
C VAL A 252 -7.15 5.35 11.67
N HIS A 253 -8.01 6.25 12.14
CA HIS A 253 -9.27 6.56 11.47
C HIS A 253 -9.08 7.11 10.05
N GLN A 254 -8.00 7.89 9.83
CA GLN A 254 -7.64 8.30 8.48
C GLN A 254 -7.22 7.09 7.62
N VAL A 255 -6.44 6.15 8.17
CA VAL A 255 -6.05 4.92 7.46
C VAL A 255 -7.28 4.14 7.02
N GLU A 256 -8.25 3.92 7.90
CA GLU A 256 -9.50 3.23 7.56
C GLU A 256 -10.24 3.93 6.41
N THR A 257 -10.42 5.24 6.53
CA THR A 257 -11.10 6.03 5.49
C THR A 257 -10.37 5.97 4.14
N LEU A 258 -9.03 6.09 4.15
CA LEU A 258 -8.22 6.05 2.94
C LEU A 258 -8.23 4.67 2.30
N THR A 259 -8.18 3.63 3.11
CA THR A 259 -8.28 2.23 2.67
C THR A 259 -9.66 1.94 2.05
N ASP A 260 -10.74 2.41 2.68
CA ASP A 260 -12.10 2.28 2.15
C ASP A 260 -12.29 3.00 0.81
N TYR A 261 -11.51 4.04 0.54
CA TYR A 261 -11.52 4.72 -0.76
C TYR A 261 -10.61 4.07 -1.80
N GLY A 262 -9.81 3.08 -1.41
CA GLY A 262 -8.92 2.34 -2.31
C GLY A 262 -7.52 2.92 -2.43
N ILE A 263 -7.07 3.75 -1.47
CA ILE A 263 -5.70 4.24 -1.42
C ILE A 263 -4.82 3.15 -0.79
N PRO A 264 -3.84 2.60 -1.52
CA PRO A 264 -3.04 1.49 -1.02
C PRO A 264 -1.87 1.91 -0.14
N CYS A 265 -1.31 3.11 -0.34
CA CYS A 265 -0.07 3.53 0.29
C CYS A 265 -0.18 4.89 0.96
N GLY A 266 0.64 5.11 2.00
CA GLY A 266 0.69 6.40 2.63
C GLY A 266 1.85 6.60 3.59
N SER A 267 2.10 7.86 3.95
CA SER A 267 3.13 8.27 4.89
C SER A 267 2.61 9.34 5.84
N GLY A 268 3.22 9.47 7.00
CA GLY A 268 2.83 10.51 7.95
C GLY A 268 3.32 10.24 9.37
N PRO A 269 3.03 11.16 10.32
CA PRO A 269 3.44 11.06 11.71
C PRO A 269 3.01 9.76 12.40
N LEU A 270 1.88 9.19 12.00
CA LEU A 270 1.38 7.91 12.53
C LEU A 270 2.42 6.77 12.43
N TYR A 271 3.23 6.76 11.37
CA TYR A 271 4.23 5.72 11.11
C TYR A 271 5.62 6.06 11.66
N GLY A 272 5.77 7.25 12.21
CA GLY A 272 6.98 7.74 12.86
C GLY A 272 7.71 8.84 12.09
N ALA A 273 8.68 9.43 12.77
CA ALA A 273 9.54 10.47 12.21
C ALA A 273 10.53 9.90 11.19
N PRO A 274 11.05 10.74 10.28
CA PRO A 274 12.18 10.37 9.43
C PRO A 274 13.39 9.93 10.27
N MET A 275 14.13 8.93 9.81
CA MET A 275 15.23 8.34 10.57
C MET A 275 16.47 8.09 9.70
N VAL A 276 17.62 7.94 10.33
CA VAL A 276 18.86 7.59 9.61
C VAL A 276 18.76 6.20 9.00
N GLU A 277 19.46 6.00 7.88
CA GLU A 277 19.40 4.76 7.09
C GLU A 277 19.63 3.48 7.91
N PRO A 278 20.65 3.38 8.79
CA PRO A 278 20.86 2.18 9.60
C PRO A 278 19.68 1.85 10.54
N ALA A 279 19.08 2.89 11.13
CA ALA A 279 17.91 2.72 11.99
C ALA A 279 16.67 2.30 11.19
N PHE A 280 16.52 2.85 9.98
CA PHE A 280 15.46 2.47 9.05
C PHE A 280 15.56 0.98 8.68
N ARG A 281 16.74 0.51 8.30
CA ARG A 281 16.96 -0.90 7.99
C ARG A 281 16.65 -1.80 9.19
N THR A 282 17.20 -1.49 10.36
CA THR A 282 16.96 -2.29 11.56
C THR A 282 15.48 -2.39 11.91
N LYS A 283 14.74 -1.27 11.77
CA LYS A 283 13.32 -1.23 12.11
C LYS A 283 12.46 -2.02 11.13
N TYR A 284 12.76 -1.94 9.84
CA TYR A 284 11.88 -2.44 8.78
C TYR A 284 12.38 -3.70 8.07
N GLU A 285 13.48 -4.32 8.50
CA GLU A 285 14.03 -5.53 7.86
C GLU A 285 13.02 -6.67 7.72
N LYS A 286 12.11 -6.80 8.69
CA LYS A 286 11.06 -7.84 8.70
C LYS A 286 9.71 -7.37 8.15
N HIS A 287 9.63 -6.11 7.75
CA HIS A 287 8.39 -5.44 7.35
C HIS A 287 8.54 -4.81 5.96
N LEU A 288 9.25 -5.48 5.08
CA LEU A 288 9.39 -5.04 3.70
C LEU A 288 8.27 -5.66 2.86
N PHE A 289 7.55 -4.81 2.17
CA PHE A 289 6.61 -5.26 1.15
C PHE A 289 7.39 -5.97 0.04
N CYS A 290 7.20 -7.28 -0.10
CA CYS A 290 7.94 -8.08 -1.07
C CYS A 290 7.41 -7.80 -2.47
N ILE A 291 8.09 -6.92 -3.23
CA ILE A 291 7.76 -6.53 -4.60
C ILE A 291 8.14 -7.62 -5.62
N GLN A 292 8.46 -8.83 -5.21
CA GLN A 292 8.89 -9.88 -6.16
C GLN A 292 7.85 -10.24 -7.22
N GLN A 293 6.70 -9.57 -7.23
CA GLN A 293 5.71 -9.75 -8.29
C GLN A 293 5.19 -8.40 -8.79
N THR A 294 5.56 -8.11 -10.00
CA THR A 294 5.07 -7.12 -10.95
C THR A 294 3.70 -6.53 -10.62
N TYR A 295 3.67 -5.18 -10.64
CA TYR A 295 2.45 -4.39 -10.63
C TYR A 295 1.29 -5.00 -11.42
N PRO A 296 0.09 -4.92 -10.89
CA PRO A 296 -0.72 -3.73 -10.79
C PRO A 296 -1.41 -3.57 -9.43
N SER A 297 -2.23 -2.56 -9.26
CA SER A 297 -3.04 -2.13 -8.12
C SER A 297 -3.89 -3.21 -7.41
N THR A 298 -3.71 -4.48 -7.74
CA THR A 298 -4.35 -5.63 -7.11
C THR A 298 -3.28 -6.70 -6.88
N PHE A 299 -2.56 -6.60 -5.75
CA PHE A 299 -1.63 -7.65 -5.38
C PHE A 299 -2.37 -8.82 -4.78
N SER A 300 -2.53 -9.83 -5.56
CA SER A 300 -2.98 -11.11 -5.10
C SER A 300 -1.86 -12.11 -5.31
N PHE A 301 -1.40 -12.76 -4.26
CA PHE A 301 -0.84 -14.07 -4.45
C PHE A 301 -2.01 -14.96 -4.88
N TYR A 302 -2.10 -15.13 -6.19
CA TYR A 302 -3.10 -15.98 -6.79
C TYR A 302 -2.50 -17.37 -6.92
N HIS A 303 -2.90 -18.26 -6.05
CA HIS A 303 -2.68 -19.68 -6.28
C HIS A 303 -3.96 -20.28 -6.83
N SER A 304 -4.01 -20.39 -8.16
CA SER A 304 -5.14 -21.09 -8.78
C SER A 304 -5.00 -22.58 -8.55
N LEU A 305 -5.85 -23.12 -7.72
CA LEU A 305 -5.99 -24.58 -7.57
C LEU A 305 -6.64 -25.23 -8.81
N TRP A 306 -7.03 -24.44 -9.80
CA TRP A 306 -7.83 -24.85 -10.95
C TRP A 306 -7.06 -24.96 -12.25
N ASP A 307 -5.74 -25.03 -12.21
CA ASP A 307 -4.99 -25.42 -13.41
C ASP A 307 -5.29 -26.88 -13.70
N SER A 308 -6.08 -27.14 -14.72
CA SER A 308 -6.48 -28.48 -15.15
C SER A 308 -5.32 -29.42 -15.49
N ARG A 309 -4.10 -28.88 -15.56
CA ARG A 309 -2.86 -29.64 -15.82
C ARG A 309 -2.16 -30.13 -14.56
N LYS A 310 -2.61 -29.71 -13.36
CA LYS A 310 -2.02 -30.12 -12.09
C LYS A 310 -2.93 -31.10 -11.36
N THR A 311 -2.36 -32.20 -10.91
CA THR A 311 -3.02 -33.16 -10.04
C THR A 311 -2.63 -32.83 -8.60
N TYR A 312 -3.63 -32.65 -7.75
CA TYR A 312 -3.45 -32.43 -6.32
C TYR A 312 -3.67 -33.77 -5.59
N THR A 313 -2.76 -34.10 -4.70
CA THR A 313 -2.85 -35.30 -3.86
C THR A 313 -3.26 -34.91 -2.45
N ALA A 314 -4.24 -35.55 -1.90
CA ALA A 314 -4.66 -35.35 -0.51
C ALA A 314 -3.58 -35.82 0.46
N LEU A 315 -3.39 -35.12 1.58
CA LEU A 315 -2.33 -35.39 2.55
C LEU A 315 -2.39 -36.81 3.12
N TYR A 316 -3.58 -37.31 3.41
CA TYR A 316 -3.79 -38.61 4.05
C TYR A 316 -4.67 -39.53 3.18
N SER A 317 -4.65 -39.32 1.88
CA SER A 317 -5.34 -40.15 0.89
C SER A 317 -4.33 -40.75 -0.06
N ASP A 318 -4.45 -42.02 -0.35
CA ASP A 318 -3.61 -42.73 -1.34
C ASP A 318 -4.06 -42.44 -2.79
N THR A 319 -5.13 -41.67 -2.96
CA THR A 319 -5.69 -41.35 -4.26
C THR A 319 -5.76 -39.84 -4.46
N ALA A 320 -5.47 -39.38 -5.68
CA ALA A 320 -5.71 -38.00 -6.06
C ALA A 320 -7.19 -37.65 -5.94
N LEU A 321 -7.51 -36.50 -5.38
CA LEU A 321 -8.88 -35.99 -5.35
C LEU A 321 -9.35 -35.70 -6.78
N PRO A 322 -10.59 -36.07 -7.14
CA PRO A 322 -11.10 -35.81 -8.45
C PRO A 322 -11.21 -34.30 -8.69
N TYR A 323 -10.65 -33.88 -9.82
CA TYR A 323 -10.87 -32.55 -10.36
C TYR A 323 -12.12 -32.60 -11.24
N GLU A 324 -13.24 -32.17 -10.72
CA GLU A 324 -14.42 -32.01 -11.52
C GLU A 324 -14.39 -30.70 -12.29
N LYS A 325 -14.58 -30.73 -13.61
CA LYS A 325 -14.96 -29.54 -14.35
C LYS A 325 -16.25 -29.07 -13.70
N GLY A 326 -16.14 -27.97 -12.96
CA GLY A 326 -17.30 -27.35 -12.38
C GLY A 326 -18.32 -27.02 -13.46
N ILE A 327 -19.47 -26.56 -13.06
CA ILE A 327 -20.57 -26.09 -13.89
C ILE A 327 -20.12 -25.05 -14.95
N ILE A 328 -18.85 -24.69 -14.94
CA ILE A 328 -18.21 -23.65 -15.75
C ILE A 328 -17.20 -24.30 -16.68
N GLU A 329 -17.41 -24.17 -17.98
CA GLU A 329 -16.56 -24.77 -19.01
C GLU A 329 -15.07 -24.44 -18.93
N ASN A 330 -14.65 -23.47 -18.12
CA ASN A 330 -13.27 -23.01 -18.00
C ASN A 330 -12.72 -22.87 -16.57
N THR A 331 -13.50 -23.06 -15.53
CA THR A 331 -13.03 -23.06 -14.14
C THR A 331 -13.44 -24.36 -13.48
N GLY A 332 -12.48 -25.06 -12.90
CA GLY A 332 -12.73 -26.30 -12.18
C GLY A 332 -13.11 -26.03 -10.73
N SER A 333 -13.83 -26.96 -10.15
CA SER A 333 -13.98 -27.08 -8.70
C SER A 333 -13.31 -28.37 -8.25
N ILE A 334 -12.90 -28.41 -6.99
CA ILE A 334 -12.41 -29.63 -6.36
C ILE A 334 -13.55 -30.22 -5.56
N ALA A 335 -13.84 -31.49 -5.81
CA ALA A 335 -14.82 -32.26 -5.05
C ALA A 335 -14.12 -32.91 -3.86
N PHE A 336 -14.63 -32.66 -2.68
CA PHE A 336 -14.20 -33.27 -1.43
C PHE A 336 -15.27 -34.30 -1.01
N PRO A 337 -14.93 -35.58 -0.92
CA PRO A 337 -15.92 -36.61 -0.63
C PRO A 337 -16.27 -36.75 0.85
N GLY A 338 -15.76 -35.87 1.71
CA GLY A 338 -15.86 -36.05 3.14
C GLY A 338 -14.95 -37.17 3.68
N GLY A 339 -15.23 -37.64 4.88
CA GLY A 339 -14.54 -38.78 5.46
C GLY A 339 -14.06 -38.54 6.89
N GLU A 340 -13.19 -39.44 7.35
CA GLU A 340 -12.60 -39.37 8.69
C GLU A 340 -11.66 -38.18 8.85
N ILE A 341 -11.36 -37.84 10.10
CA ILE A 341 -10.43 -36.76 10.47
C ILE A 341 -9.10 -36.91 9.72
N GLY A 342 -8.64 -35.83 9.10
CA GLY A 342 -7.37 -35.77 8.38
C GLY A 342 -7.32 -36.55 7.07
N LYS A 343 -8.47 -37.04 6.57
CA LYS A 343 -8.59 -37.74 5.28
C LYS A 343 -9.17 -36.82 4.22
N ASN A 344 -8.89 -37.12 2.95
CA ASN A 344 -9.49 -36.46 1.80
C ASN A 344 -9.38 -34.91 1.84
N LEU A 345 -8.22 -34.40 2.18
CA LEU A 345 -7.90 -32.98 2.21
C LEU A 345 -6.67 -32.67 1.38
N LEU A 346 -6.47 -31.41 1.03
CA LEU A 346 -5.30 -30.94 0.29
C LEU A 346 -4.41 -30.07 1.18
N ILE A 347 -3.10 -30.22 1.02
CA ILE A 347 -2.13 -29.29 1.60
C ILE A 347 -1.85 -28.21 0.60
N ILE A 348 -2.04 -26.97 1.02
CA ILE A 348 -1.65 -25.77 0.29
C ILE A 348 -0.25 -25.36 0.74
N PRO A 349 0.66 -24.93 -0.15
CA PRO A 349 1.96 -24.41 0.23
C PRO A 349 1.84 -23.26 1.22
N LYS A 350 2.70 -23.22 2.23
CA LYS A 350 2.66 -22.17 3.30
C LYS A 350 2.88 -20.77 2.76
N ASP A 351 3.68 -20.63 1.72
CA ASP A 351 3.98 -19.40 1.01
C ASP A 351 2.82 -18.88 0.15
N ALA A 352 1.73 -19.66 0.02
CA ALA A 352 0.51 -19.21 -0.61
C ALA A 352 -0.12 -18.02 0.12
N MET A 353 0.14 -17.90 1.41
CA MET A 353 -0.30 -16.78 2.22
C MET A 353 0.90 -16.17 2.93
N ALA A 354 1.25 -14.95 2.58
CA ALA A 354 2.33 -14.19 3.17
C ALA A 354 1.80 -12.83 3.70
N GLY A 355 2.56 -12.25 4.65
CA GLY A 355 2.20 -10.99 5.27
C GLY A 355 1.27 -11.14 6.48
N GLU A 356 1.16 -10.06 7.24
CA GLU A 356 0.32 -10.04 8.47
C GLU A 356 -1.13 -9.68 8.17
N SER A 357 -1.37 -8.84 7.16
CA SER A 357 -2.71 -8.50 6.68
C SER A 357 -3.05 -9.30 5.43
N TYR A 358 -4.30 -9.71 5.30
CA TYR A 358 -4.69 -10.57 4.20
C TYR A 358 -6.17 -10.47 3.85
N THR A 359 -6.50 -10.96 2.66
CA THR A 359 -7.85 -11.32 2.24
C THR A 359 -7.85 -12.74 1.72
N ILE A 360 -8.75 -13.57 2.24
CA ILE A 360 -8.99 -14.93 1.79
C ILE A 360 -10.34 -14.93 1.08
N SER A 361 -10.35 -15.37 -0.17
CA SER A 361 -11.56 -15.46 -0.98
C SER A 361 -11.72 -16.87 -1.55
N LEU A 362 -12.87 -17.46 -1.38
CA LEU A 362 -13.18 -18.78 -1.93
C LEU A 362 -14.68 -18.93 -2.20
N TRP A 363 -15.00 -19.81 -3.14
CA TRP A 363 -16.35 -20.26 -3.39
C TRP A 363 -16.53 -21.67 -2.82
N ILE A 364 -17.59 -21.88 -2.08
CA ILE A 364 -17.95 -23.17 -1.50
C ILE A 364 -19.36 -23.57 -1.89
N ASN A 365 -19.57 -24.89 -2.06
CA ASN A 365 -20.88 -25.50 -2.21
C ASN A 365 -20.91 -26.79 -1.36
N PRO A 366 -21.26 -26.70 -0.07
CA PRO A 366 -21.37 -27.86 0.81
C PRO A 366 -22.46 -28.79 0.31
N GLU A 367 -22.17 -30.08 0.09
CA GLU A 367 -23.16 -31.08 -0.29
C GLU A 367 -23.97 -31.51 0.94
N LYS A 368 -23.28 -31.76 2.05
CA LYS A 368 -23.86 -32.03 3.35
C LYS A 368 -23.36 -31.05 4.38
N SER A 369 -24.27 -30.67 5.24
CA SER A 369 -23.96 -29.83 6.41
C SER A 369 -23.46 -30.74 7.52
N LEU A 370 -22.15 -31.02 7.53
CA LEU A 370 -21.52 -31.69 8.66
C LEU A 370 -21.05 -30.63 9.66
N PRO A 371 -21.55 -30.69 10.92
CA PRO A 371 -21.20 -29.70 11.93
C PRO A 371 -19.68 -29.60 12.15
N TRP A 372 -19.21 -28.35 12.22
CA TRP A 372 -17.82 -28.00 12.59
C TRP A 372 -16.75 -28.43 11.58
N THR A 373 -17.10 -28.93 10.42
CA THR A 373 -16.11 -29.24 9.39
C THR A 373 -15.53 -27.99 8.77
N SER A 374 -14.23 -27.99 8.53
CA SER A 374 -13.51 -26.86 7.92
C SER A 374 -13.43 -26.99 6.41
N ALA A 375 -13.92 -25.99 5.68
CA ALA A 375 -13.65 -25.88 4.24
C ALA A 375 -12.21 -25.42 4.00
N LEU A 376 -11.68 -24.54 4.85
CA LEU A 376 -10.30 -24.07 4.88
C LEU A 376 -9.85 -23.98 6.32
N TYR A 377 -8.65 -24.50 6.61
CA TYR A 377 -8.01 -24.44 7.92
C TYR A 377 -6.56 -23.99 7.76
N ILE A 378 -6.14 -23.01 8.56
CA ILE A 378 -4.78 -22.51 8.58
C ILE A 378 -4.27 -22.55 10.01
N ALA A 379 -3.29 -23.42 10.26
CA ALA A 379 -2.60 -23.51 11.53
C ALA A 379 -1.41 -22.56 11.57
N TYR A 380 -1.30 -21.85 12.67
CA TYR A 380 -0.17 -21.01 13.02
C TYR A 380 0.51 -21.55 14.27
N GLN A 381 1.74 -21.14 14.51
CA GLN A 381 2.47 -21.53 15.72
C GLN A 381 1.76 -21.10 17.01
N ASP A 382 0.99 -20.04 16.96
CA ASP A 382 0.31 -19.41 18.10
C ASP A 382 -1.23 -19.43 17.99
N GLY A 383 -1.79 -20.27 17.12
CA GLY A 383 -3.24 -20.40 16.98
C GLY A 383 -3.69 -20.94 15.62
N PHE A 384 -4.92 -20.68 15.26
CA PHE A 384 -5.44 -21.09 13.95
C PHE A 384 -6.59 -20.21 13.48
N MET A 385 -6.86 -20.29 12.19
CA MET A 385 -8.09 -19.78 11.58
C MET A 385 -8.79 -20.86 10.78
N SER A 386 -10.12 -20.78 10.71
CA SER A 386 -10.93 -21.75 10.00
C SER A 386 -12.18 -21.13 9.38
N VAL A 387 -12.52 -21.61 8.19
CA VAL A 387 -13.78 -21.35 7.49
C VAL A 387 -14.68 -22.55 7.70
N ILE A 388 -15.71 -22.40 8.53
CA ILE A 388 -16.63 -23.47 8.95
C ILE A 388 -17.99 -23.20 8.34
N PRO A 389 -18.43 -23.98 7.32
CA PRO A 389 -19.71 -23.77 6.64
C PRO A 389 -20.94 -23.95 7.52
N ASP A 390 -20.87 -24.79 8.56
CA ASP A 390 -21.97 -25.03 9.50
C ASP A 390 -21.43 -25.41 10.89
N ASN A 391 -21.93 -24.74 11.91
CA ASN A 391 -21.61 -25.04 13.31
C ASN A 391 -22.59 -26.00 13.98
N GLY A 392 -23.45 -26.64 13.22
CA GLY A 392 -24.53 -27.52 13.72
C GLY A 392 -25.81 -26.79 14.12
N TYR A 393 -25.83 -25.47 14.08
CA TYR A 393 -27.02 -24.63 14.33
C TYR A 393 -27.47 -23.91 13.05
N GLY A 394 -26.92 -24.28 11.87
CA GLY A 394 -27.22 -23.64 10.60
C GLY A 394 -26.54 -22.29 10.43
N GLU A 395 -25.41 -22.05 11.10
CA GLU A 395 -24.66 -20.82 11.04
C GLU A 395 -23.28 -21.08 10.44
N PHE A 396 -22.87 -20.22 9.54
CA PHE A 396 -21.51 -20.15 8.98
C PHE A 396 -20.61 -19.37 9.95
N ILE A 397 -19.38 -19.88 10.18
CA ILE A 397 -18.39 -19.23 11.06
C ILE A 397 -17.07 -19.03 10.33
N PHE A 398 -16.53 -17.83 10.44
CA PHE A 398 -15.12 -17.57 10.29
C PHE A 398 -14.49 -17.43 11.67
N ARG A 399 -13.61 -18.37 12.00
CA ARG A 399 -13.02 -18.52 13.33
C ARG A 399 -11.56 -18.15 13.30
N ILE A 400 -11.14 -17.36 14.29
CA ILE A 400 -9.72 -17.12 14.61
C ILE A 400 -9.54 -17.43 16.10
N LYS A 401 -8.57 -18.26 16.43
CA LYS A 401 -8.18 -18.57 17.80
C LYS A 401 -6.72 -18.20 18.01
N ASP A 402 -6.45 -17.48 19.09
CA ASP A 402 -5.12 -17.24 19.63
C ASP A 402 -4.88 -18.18 20.82
N ASP A 403 -3.89 -19.05 20.73
CA ASP A 403 -3.56 -20.01 21.80
C ASP A 403 -2.73 -19.38 22.93
N ARG A 404 -2.26 -18.13 22.76
CA ARG A 404 -1.56 -17.37 23.80
C ARG A 404 -2.51 -16.86 24.88
N GLU A 405 -3.77 -16.66 24.54
CA GLU A 405 -4.82 -16.20 25.45
C GLU A 405 -5.82 -17.32 25.71
N ALA A 406 -5.88 -17.79 26.95
CA ALA A 406 -6.76 -18.88 27.32
C ALA A 406 -8.22 -18.50 27.09
N ASN A 407 -8.89 -19.22 26.16
CA ASN A 407 -10.32 -19.13 25.83
C ASN A 407 -10.79 -17.89 25.06
N GLU A 408 -9.94 -17.10 24.41
CA GLU A 408 -10.43 -16.06 23.52
C GLU A 408 -10.65 -16.57 22.09
N TRP A 409 -11.91 -16.53 21.67
CA TRP A 409 -12.35 -16.89 20.33
C TRP A 409 -12.80 -15.62 19.60
N HIS A 410 -12.22 -15.37 18.46
CA HIS A 410 -12.56 -14.23 17.60
C HIS A 410 -13.44 -14.69 16.44
N ASP A 411 -14.62 -15.23 16.78
CA ASP A 411 -15.57 -15.75 15.79
C ASP A 411 -16.35 -14.61 15.14
N ILE A 412 -16.54 -14.69 13.82
CA ILE A 412 -17.49 -13.90 13.07
C ILE A 412 -18.54 -14.86 12.50
N ILE A 413 -19.79 -14.70 12.96
CA ILE A 413 -20.89 -15.62 12.68
C ILE A 413 -21.84 -15.01 11.66
N CYS A 414 -22.13 -15.75 10.60
CA CYS A 414 -23.21 -15.46 9.66
C CYS A 414 -24.35 -16.44 9.87
N ARG A 415 -25.55 -15.93 10.17
CA ARG A 415 -26.72 -16.75 10.53
C ARG A 415 -27.36 -17.53 9.39
N GLN A 416 -26.64 -17.86 8.34
CA GLN A 416 -27.14 -18.63 7.22
C GLN A 416 -26.06 -19.58 6.68
N ALA A 417 -26.26 -20.89 6.89
CA ALA A 417 -25.58 -21.93 6.13
C ALA A 417 -26.45 -22.35 4.95
N PHE A 418 -25.88 -22.53 3.77
CA PHE A 418 -26.62 -22.89 2.55
C PHE A 418 -26.05 -24.16 1.91
N PRO A 419 -26.41 -25.37 2.40
CA PRO A 419 -26.03 -26.60 1.73
C PRO A 419 -26.62 -26.65 0.31
N GLY A 420 -25.88 -27.21 -0.62
CA GLY A 420 -26.30 -27.38 -2.03
C GLY A 420 -26.32 -26.10 -2.87
N ARG A 421 -25.71 -25.00 -2.37
CA ARG A 421 -25.63 -23.72 -3.10
C ARG A 421 -24.24 -23.15 -3.09
N TRP A 422 -23.80 -22.65 -4.23
CA TRP A 422 -22.58 -21.89 -4.31
C TRP A 422 -22.67 -20.59 -3.52
N SER A 423 -21.70 -20.39 -2.66
CA SER A 423 -21.57 -19.19 -1.82
C SER A 423 -20.16 -18.66 -1.88
N HIS A 424 -20.03 -17.36 -2.13
CA HIS A 424 -18.74 -16.65 -2.06
C HIS A 424 -18.46 -16.19 -0.65
N ILE A 425 -17.33 -16.61 -0.14
CA ILE A 425 -16.82 -16.25 1.19
C ILE A 425 -15.59 -15.39 1.00
N CYS A 426 -15.53 -14.26 1.69
CA CYS A 426 -14.36 -13.41 1.70
C CYS A 426 -14.07 -12.97 3.15
N ALA A 427 -12.96 -13.44 3.69
CA ALA A 427 -12.48 -13.07 5.02
C ALA A 427 -11.31 -12.10 4.89
N VAL A 428 -11.40 -10.97 5.57
CA VAL A 428 -10.43 -9.88 5.53
C VAL A 428 -9.87 -9.66 6.92
N TYR A 429 -8.54 -9.58 7.04
CA TYR A 429 -7.86 -9.22 8.27
C TYR A 429 -6.91 -8.06 8.05
N HIS A 430 -6.99 -7.06 8.91
CA HIS A 430 -6.16 -5.87 8.88
C HIS A 430 -5.29 -5.81 10.13
N ALA A 431 -4.03 -6.21 10.02
CA ALA A 431 -3.12 -6.38 11.16
C ALA A 431 -2.87 -5.07 11.94
N PHE A 432 -2.76 -3.95 11.24
CA PHE A 432 -2.51 -2.66 11.89
C PHE A 432 -3.66 -2.18 12.79
N THR A 433 -4.92 -2.47 12.40
CA THR A 433 -6.10 -2.10 13.19
C THR A 433 -6.58 -3.22 14.11
N GLY A 434 -6.09 -4.45 13.89
CA GLY A 434 -6.59 -5.63 14.60
C GLY A 434 -8.05 -5.96 14.28
N VAL A 435 -8.52 -5.60 13.06
CA VAL A 435 -9.91 -5.80 12.64
C VAL A 435 -10.01 -6.93 11.64
N SER A 436 -10.88 -7.89 11.92
CA SER A 436 -11.30 -8.91 10.95
C SER A 436 -12.72 -8.65 10.47
N LYS A 437 -12.97 -8.83 9.17
CA LYS A 437 -14.29 -8.65 8.54
C LYS A 437 -14.62 -9.88 7.71
N LEU A 438 -15.90 -10.25 7.72
CA LEU A 438 -16.42 -11.37 6.92
C LEU A 438 -17.46 -10.86 5.94
N TYR A 439 -17.29 -11.27 4.69
CA TYR A 439 -18.24 -10.99 3.61
C TYR A 439 -18.80 -12.29 3.06
N PHE A 440 -20.10 -12.29 2.85
CA PHE A 440 -20.84 -13.38 2.27
C PHE A 440 -21.58 -12.89 1.02
N ASN A 441 -21.28 -13.48 -0.13
CA ASN A 441 -21.81 -13.06 -1.44
C ASN A 441 -21.64 -11.54 -1.69
N GLY A 442 -20.45 -11.01 -1.37
CA GLY A 442 -20.09 -9.60 -1.59
C GLY A 442 -20.68 -8.62 -0.56
N ILE A 443 -21.43 -9.09 0.45
CA ILE A 443 -22.04 -8.26 1.49
C ILE A 443 -21.35 -8.54 2.83
N MET A 444 -20.94 -7.49 3.54
CA MET A 444 -20.37 -7.64 4.88
C MET A 444 -21.42 -8.16 5.86
N VAL A 445 -21.11 -9.29 6.51
CA VAL A 445 -22.03 -9.96 7.46
C VAL A 445 -21.59 -9.79 8.90
N GLY A 446 -20.34 -9.43 9.13
CA GLY A 446 -19.86 -9.16 10.48
C GLY A 446 -18.41 -8.66 10.49
N SER A 447 -18.03 -8.12 11.65
CA SER A 447 -16.66 -7.71 11.93
C SER A 447 -16.29 -7.99 13.39
N ARG A 448 -15.00 -8.17 13.65
CA ARG A 448 -14.44 -8.36 15.00
C ARG A 448 -13.24 -7.43 15.17
N GLU A 449 -13.22 -6.68 16.24
CA GLU A 449 -12.10 -5.82 16.64
C GLU A 449 -11.17 -6.55 17.61
N LYS A 450 -9.97 -6.01 17.78
CA LYS A 450 -8.93 -6.55 18.68
C LYS A 450 -8.55 -7.99 18.39
N VAL A 451 -8.65 -8.39 17.10
CA VAL A 451 -8.18 -9.69 16.65
C VAL A 451 -6.65 -9.66 16.62
N PRO A 452 -5.97 -10.59 17.30
CA PRO A 452 -4.52 -10.62 17.32
C PRO A 452 -3.95 -11.07 15.97
N THR A 453 -2.75 -10.58 15.64
CA THR A 453 -1.99 -11.10 14.51
C THR A 453 -1.38 -12.46 14.88
N LEU A 454 -1.76 -13.51 14.16
CA LEU A 454 -1.16 -14.83 14.27
C LEU A 454 0.17 -14.87 13.50
N LYS A 455 1.14 -15.62 14.02
CA LYS A 455 2.52 -15.64 13.50
C LYS A 455 2.92 -17.04 13.03
N LEU A 456 3.67 -17.06 11.93
CA LEU A 456 4.29 -18.27 11.39
C LEU A 456 3.28 -19.38 11.06
N ILE A 457 2.87 -19.41 9.81
CA ILE A 457 1.98 -20.46 9.28
C ILE A 457 2.71 -21.81 9.34
N GLU A 458 2.10 -22.77 10.01
CA GLU A 458 2.59 -24.14 10.08
C GLU A 458 2.06 -24.99 8.93
N LYS A 459 0.76 -24.86 8.64
CA LYS A 459 0.12 -25.56 7.52
C LYS A 459 -1.16 -24.87 7.06
N ILE A 460 -1.50 -25.10 5.81
CA ILE A 460 -2.77 -24.70 5.20
C ILE A 460 -3.43 -25.94 4.65
N LEU A 461 -4.64 -26.25 5.12
CA LEU A 461 -5.43 -27.40 4.72
C LEU A 461 -6.71 -26.95 4.05
N LEU A 462 -7.04 -27.53 2.91
CA LEU A 462 -8.28 -27.32 2.19
C LEU A 462 -9.13 -28.58 2.25
N GLY A 463 -10.40 -28.44 2.64
CA GLY A 463 -11.32 -29.58 2.73
C GLY A 463 -11.28 -30.35 4.04
N GLY A 464 -10.64 -29.82 5.08
CA GLY A 464 -10.61 -30.46 6.41
C GLY A 464 -9.66 -29.76 7.38
N ASP A 465 -9.60 -30.28 8.60
CA ASP A 465 -8.68 -29.90 9.66
C ASP A 465 -8.20 -31.14 10.44
N ASP A 466 -7.48 -30.92 11.56
CA ASP A 466 -6.96 -31.98 12.39
C ASP A 466 -7.93 -32.50 13.45
N TYR A 467 -9.11 -31.90 13.57
CA TYR A 467 -9.98 -32.10 14.72
C TYR A 467 -11.35 -32.67 14.37
N GLN A 468 -11.80 -32.44 13.14
CA GLN A 468 -13.15 -32.80 12.70
C GLN A 468 -13.13 -33.66 11.44
N ALA A 469 -14.25 -34.27 11.10
CA ALA A 469 -14.47 -34.95 9.84
C ALA A 469 -14.17 -34.01 8.65
N SER A 470 -13.71 -34.58 7.54
CA SER A 470 -13.38 -33.78 6.37
C SER A 470 -14.64 -33.22 5.70
N TYR A 471 -14.49 -32.06 5.06
CA TYR A 471 -15.52 -31.35 4.33
C TYR A 471 -16.08 -32.20 3.16
N GLU A 472 -17.40 -32.23 3.01
CA GLU A 472 -18.10 -32.86 1.89
C GLU A 472 -18.76 -31.81 1.00
N GLY A 473 -18.31 -31.69 -0.26
CA GLY A 473 -18.83 -30.70 -1.19
C GLY A 473 -17.77 -30.18 -2.17
N LEU A 474 -18.09 -29.10 -2.84
CA LEU A 474 -17.23 -28.49 -3.85
C LEU A 474 -16.60 -27.20 -3.32
N ILE A 475 -15.33 -26.98 -3.64
CA ILE A 475 -14.61 -25.73 -3.40
C ILE A 475 -14.04 -25.21 -4.72
N SER A 476 -14.17 -23.91 -4.97
CA SER A 476 -13.70 -23.25 -6.19
C SER A 476 -13.08 -21.89 -5.88
N GLU A 477 -12.17 -21.43 -6.76
CA GLU A 477 -11.59 -20.09 -6.74
C GLU A 477 -11.01 -19.65 -5.39
N LEU A 478 -10.27 -20.57 -4.71
CA LEU A 478 -9.49 -20.16 -3.54
C LEU A 478 -8.39 -19.19 -3.94
N ARG A 479 -8.38 -18.02 -3.30
CA ARG A 479 -7.41 -16.94 -3.52
C ARG A 479 -6.94 -16.36 -2.20
N PHE A 480 -5.64 -16.16 -2.11
CA PHE A 480 -5.02 -15.42 -1.02
C PHE A 480 -4.50 -14.09 -1.57
N TYR A 481 -4.88 -13.01 -0.92
CA TYR A 481 -4.39 -11.68 -1.21
C TYR A 481 -3.60 -11.20 -0.01
N HIS A 482 -2.42 -10.66 -0.22
CA HIS A 482 -1.51 -10.21 0.84
C HIS A 482 -1.88 -8.82 1.36
N TYR A 483 -3.13 -8.43 1.18
CA TYR A 483 -3.69 -7.16 1.65
C TYR A 483 -5.17 -7.34 1.98
N PRO A 484 -5.73 -6.51 2.89
CA PRO A 484 -7.15 -6.50 3.17
C PRO A 484 -7.89 -5.72 2.09
N MET A 485 -8.75 -6.40 1.33
CA MET A 485 -9.59 -5.78 0.33
C MET A 485 -10.63 -4.86 0.96
N THR A 486 -10.98 -3.78 0.24
CA THR A 486 -12.11 -2.94 0.59
C THR A 486 -13.44 -3.61 0.25
N ALA A 487 -14.52 -3.12 0.86
CA ALA A 487 -15.88 -3.60 0.56
C ALA A 487 -16.24 -3.45 -0.94
N GLU A 488 -15.76 -2.38 -1.57
CA GLU A 488 -15.99 -2.13 -3.01
C GLU A 488 -15.23 -3.15 -3.87
N GLN A 489 -13.97 -3.44 -3.56
CA GLN A 489 -13.17 -4.46 -4.24
C GLN A 489 -13.77 -5.86 -4.10
N ILE A 490 -14.27 -6.21 -2.91
CA ILE A 490 -14.93 -7.51 -2.67
C ILE A 490 -16.23 -7.60 -3.44
N LYS A 491 -17.01 -6.53 -3.47
CA LYS A 491 -18.25 -6.47 -4.27
C LYS A 491 -17.96 -6.59 -5.76
N GLU A 492 -16.91 -5.96 -6.25
CA GLU A 492 -16.49 -6.07 -7.64
C GLU A 492 -16.01 -7.49 -7.95
N LEU A 493 -15.19 -8.09 -7.09
CA LEU A 493 -14.73 -9.47 -7.19
C LEU A 493 -15.93 -10.42 -7.29
N PHE A 494 -16.88 -10.32 -6.38
CA PHE A 494 -18.12 -11.12 -6.41
C PHE A 494 -18.92 -10.90 -7.68
N THR A 495 -19.13 -9.65 -8.09
CA THR A 495 -19.94 -9.29 -9.26
C THR A 495 -19.30 -9.78 -10.57
N THR A 496 -17.99 -9.80 -10.65
CA THR A 496 -17.24 -10.33 -11.79
C THR A 496 -17.53 -11.81 -11.99
N TYR A 497 -17.62 -12.58 -10.90
CA TYR A 497 -17.98 -13.99 -10.95
C TYR A 497 -19.46 -14.21 -11.22
N GLN A 498 -20.36 -13.37 -10.67
CA GLN A 498 -21.80 -13.47 -10.96
C GLN A 498 -22.16 -13.28 -12.44
N LYS A 499 -21.39 -12.48 -13.17
CA LYS A 499 -21.59 -12.26 -14.62
C LYS A 499 -21.15 -13.43 -15.47
N GLN A 500 -20.41 -14.37 -14.90
CA GLN A 500 -20.04 -15.58 -15.61
C GLN A 500 -21.27 -16.50 -15.69
N PRO A 501 -21.59 -17.08 -16.87
CA PRO A 501 -22.88 -17.79 -17.14
C PRO A 501 -23.23 -18.90 -16.15
N HIS A 502 -22.33 -19.33 -15.37
CA HIS A 502 -22.32 -20.54 -14.56
C HIS A 502 -22.87 -20.36 -13.15
N PHE A 503 -22.73 -19.14 -12.59
CA PHE A 503 -23.36 -18.83 -11.31
C PHE A 503 -24.83 -18.43 -11.46
N GLN A 504 -25.31 -18.17 -12.69
CA GLN A 504 -26.71 -17.83 -12.99
C GLN A 504 -27.65 -19.04 -13.03
N GLY A 505 -27.11 -20.26 -13.22
CA GLY A 505 -27.91 -21.48 -13.37
C GLY A 505 -28.54 -22.04 -12.10
N THR A 506 -28.13 -21.61 -10.92
CA THR A 506 -28.59 -22.14 -9.63
C THR A 506 -29.70 -21.33 -8.93
N GLN A 507 -30.10 -20.18 -9.50
CA GLN A 507 -31.20 -19.39 -8.93
C GLN A 507 -32.59 -19.76 -9.50
N GLY A 508 -32.70 -20.72 -10.39
CA GLY A 508 -33.90 -21.00 -11.16
C GLY A 508 -34.38 -22.45 -11.21
N LYS A 509 -34.33 -23.19 -10.08
CA LYS A 509 -35.25 -24.35 -9.94
C LYS A 509 -35.80 -24.34 -8.52
N LYS A 510 -37.03 -23.83 -8.40
CA LYS A 510 -37.89 -24.04 -7.26
C LYS A 510 -38.26 -25.51 -7.17
#